data_1ac75bc2e5463f415a41021f1bf32b9b
#
_entry.id   1ac75bc2e5463f415a41021f1bf32b9b
#
_cell.length_a   1.000
_cell.length_b   1.000
_cell.length_c   1.000
_cell.angle_alpha   90.00
_cell.angle_beta   90.00
_cell.angle_gamma   90.00
#
_symmetry.space_group_name_H-M   'P 1'
#
loop_
_entity.id
_entity.type
_entity.pdbx_description
1 polymer ?
#
loop_
_entity_poly.entity_id
_entity_poly.type
_entity_poly.pdbx_seq_one_letter_code
_entity_poly.pdbx_strand_id
1 'polypeptide(L)'
;TADLKLHLYLPKGSAPYLVKVGLSAVSPEGAVRNMQAELPDWDFEAVRTESRRIWADLLGKIRIETSDSAVLKNFYTALYHSHIAPFNYQDVDGSFRGMDKAIHKNPRPEEGHYTVFSIWDTYRALHPLLTIIDPDQALRYGKSLVSDYDEGTILPRWPLASNYTGCMPAYHSVSILTDLVAKGLATNEDLRHWTEAAQRSSIYRADLAEKFAGTRELDLITRHPYYKERYGFVPCDSVPESVS
;
A
#
# COMPACT_ATOMS: atom_id res chain seq x y z
N THR A 1 -5.84 3.48 -24.29
CA THR A 1 -6.58 4.19 -23.23
C THR A 1 -6.82 5.61 -23.71
N ALA A 2 -8.10 6.01 -23.86
CA ALA A 2 -8.44 7.38 -24.23
C ALA A 2 -8.17 8.29 -23.01
N ASP A 3 -7.41 9.36 -23.23
CA ASP A 3 -7.30 10.47 -22.27
C ASP A 3 -8.67 11.16 -22.19
N LEU A 4 -9.43 10.83 -21.15
CA LEU A 4 -10.72 11.47 -20.91
C LEU A 4 -10.50 12.73 -20.08
N LYS A 5 -10.88 13.89 -20.66
CA LYS A 5 -10.87 15.20 -19.98
C LYS A 5 -12.31 15.67 -19.84
N LEU A 6 -12.70 16.03 -18.61
CA LEU A 6 -14.02 16.57 -18.32
C LEU A 6 -13.87 18.02 -17.85
N HIS A 7 -14.62 18.92 -18.49
CA HIS A 7 -14.73 20.32 -18.07
C HIS A 7 -16.16 20.59 -17.61
N LEU A 8 -16.32 21.00 -16.36
CA LEU A 8 -17.61 21.35 -15.78
C LEU A 8 -17.72 22.88 -15.71
N TYR A 9 -18.77 23.41 -16.33
CA TYR A 9 -19.11 24.84 -16.27
C TYR A 9 -20.21 25.03 -15.23
N LEU A 10 -19.85 25.63 -14.11
CA LEU A 10 -20.79 25.92 -13.05
C LEU A 10 -21.34 27.35 -13.22
N PRO A 11 -22.65 27.59 -13.01
CA PRO A 11 -23.21 28.92 -13.06
C PRO A 11 -22.61 29.81 -11.97
N LYS A 12 -22.42 31.09 -12.24
CA LYS A 12 -21.98 32.05 -11.20
C LYS A 12 -23.05 32.16 -10.12
N GLY A 13 -22.66 31.82 -8.87
CA GLY A 13 -23.54 31.90 -7.69
C GLY A 13 -22.82 32.54 -6.52
N SER A 14 -23.57 32.93 -5.50
CA SER A 14 -23.05 33.49 -4.25
C SER A 14 -22.71 32.42 -3.19
N ALA A 15 -23.20 31.21 -3.38
CA ALA A 15 -22.96 30.08 -2.48
C ALA A 15 -21.80 29.18 -2.98
N PRO A 16 -21.04 28.56 -2.08
CA PRO A 16 -20.02 27.60 -2.47
C PRO A 16 -20.65 26.35 -3.09
N TYR A 17 -19.97 25.76 -4.08
CA TYR A 17 -20.32 24.46 -4.62
C TYR A 17 -19.73 23.34 -3.78
N LEU A 18 -20.52 22.33 -3.48
CA LEU A 18 -20.04 21.08 -2.88
C LEU A 18 -19.83 20.05 -3.97
N VAL A 19 -18.68 19.36 -3.91
CA VAL A 19 -18.33 18.31 -4.85
C VAL A 19 -17.97 17.06 -4.06
N LYS A 20 -18.52 15.90 -4.45
CA LYS A 20 -18.11 14.59 -3.98
C LYS A 20 -17.38 13.86 -5.10
N VAL A 21 -16.31 13.14 -4.75
CA VAL A 21 -15.53 12.34 -5.69
C VAL A 21 -15.48 10.92 -5.16
N GLY A 22 -15.98 9.97 -5.95
CA GLY A 22 -15.85 8.54 -5.71
C GLY A 22 -14.69 7.98 -6.52
N LEU A 23 -13.92 7.09 -5.92
CA LEU A 23 -12.81 6.38 -6.57
C LEU A 23 -13.03 4.87 -6.45
N SER A 24 -12.61 4.13 -7.48
CA SER A 24 -12.52 2.66 -7.47
C SER A 24 -11.48 2.21 -8.49
N ALA A 25 -10.72 1.21 -8.13
CA ALA A 25 -9.82 0.53 -9.07
C ALA A 25 -10.53 -0.59 -9.86
N VAL A 26 -11.79 -0.86 -9.53
CA VAL A 26 -12.59 -1.98 -10.06
C VAL A 26 -13.52 -1.51 -11.17
N SER A 27 -14.43 -0.58 -10.85
CA SER A 27 -15.43 -0.10 -11.81
C SER A 27 -16.01 1.28 -11.44
N PRO A 28 -16.64 1.99 -12.40
CA PRO A 28 -17.39 3.21 -12.10
C PRO A 28 -18.52 3.00 -11.08
N GLU A 29 -19.20 1.85 -11.14
CA GLU A 29 -20.26 1.47 -10.20
C GLU A 29 -19.69 1.26 -8.78
N GLY A 30 -18.46 0.70 -8.68
CA GLY A 30 -17.69 0.60 -7.45
C GLY A 30 -17.44 1.99 -6.84
N ALA A 31 -16.98 2.93 -7.65
CA ALA A 31 -16.75 4.31 -7.20
C ALA A 31 -18.03 4.99 -6.67
N VAL A 32 -19.17 4.74 -7.30
CA VAL A 32 -20.47 5.26 -6.82
C VAL A 32 -20.83 4.62 -5.49
N ARG A 33 -20.68 3.29 -5.34
CA ARG A 33 -20.96 2.59 -4.07
C ARG A 33 -20.06 3.09 -2.93
N ASN A 34 -18.77 3.25 -3.19
CA ASN A 34 -17.80 3.77 -2.22
C ASN A 34 -18.23 5.17 -1.75
N MET A 35 -18.52 6.06 -2.70
CA MET A 35 -18.97 7.42 -2.39
C MET A 35 -20.28 7.44 -1.58
N GLN A 36 -21.23 6.58 -1.91
CA GLN A 36 -22.51 6.50 -1.18
C GLN A 36 -22.35 5.95 0.22
N ALA A 37 -21.46 4.98 0.42
CA ALA A 37 -21.20 4.37 1.72
C ALA A 37 -20.40 5.31 2.64
N GLU A 38 -19.38 6.00 2.10
CA GLU A 38 -18.49 6.84 2.89
C GLU A 38 -19.00 8.27 3.09
N LEU A 39 -19.75 8.78 2.12
CA LEU A 39 -20.29 10.15 2.09
C LEU A 39 -21.78 10.15 1.72
N PRO A 40 -22.68 9.55 2.54
CA PRO A 40 -24.08 9.42 2.19
C PRO A 40 -24.77 10.79 2.02
N ASP A 41 -24.41 11.75 2.86
CA ASP A 41 -25.05 13.07 2.91
C ASP A 41 -24.18 14.19 2.35
N TRP A 42 -24.77 15.34 2.06
CA TRP A 42 -24.10 16.56 1.61
C TRP A 42 -23.75 17.52 2.78
N ASP A 43 -23.53 16.98 3.97
CA ASP A 43 -23.14 17.74 5.15
C ASP A 43 -21.60 17.79 5.26
N PHE A 44 -21.02 18.86 4.72
CA PHE A 44 -19.57 19.08 4.78
C PHE A 44 -19.04 19.20 6.21
N GLU A 45 -19.81 19.84 7.11
CA GLU A 45 -19.35 20.03 8.49
C GLU A 45 -19.38 18.73 9.30
N ALA A 46 -20.34 17.86 9.03
CA ALA A 46 -20.34 16.51 9.61
C ALA A 46 -19.12 15.70 9.16
N VAL A 47 -18.81 15.70 7.87
CA VAL A 47 -17.61 15.03 7.32
C VAL A 47 -16.32 15.60 7.92
N ARG A 48 -16.22 16.92 8.01
CA ARG A 48 -15.07 17.60 8.62
C ARG A 48 -14.89 17.23 10.09
N THR A 49 -15.98 17.17 10.82
CA THR A 49 -15.98 16.81 12.25
C THR A 49 -15.56 15.37 12.46
N GLU A 50 -16.10 14.45 11.67
CA GLU A 50 -15.76 13.03 11.74
C GLU A 50 -14.30 12.77 11.34
N SER A 51 -13.81 13.41 10.29
CA SER A 51 -12.39 13.34 9.90
C SER A 51 -11.46 13.82 11.02
N ARG A 52 -11.81 14.92 11.68
CA ARG A 52 -11.04 15.42 12.85
C ARG A 52 -11.06 14.43 14.00
N ARG A 53 -12.19 13.78 14.27
CA ARG A 53 -12.31 12.78 15.33
C ARG A 53 -11.41 11.59 15.03
N ILE A 54 -11.47 11.04 13.82
CA ILE A 54 -10.65 9.89 13.38
C ILE A 54 -9.15 10.22 13.55
N TRP A 55 -8.72 11.39 13.08
CA TRP A 55 -7.33 11.81 13.22
C TRP A 55 -6.92 12.06 14.67
N ALA A 56 -7.81 12.61 15.50
CA ALA A 56 -7.53 12.82 16.91
C ALA A 56 -7.36 11.49 17.66
N ASP A 57 -8.19 10.50 17.36
CA ASP A 57 -8.10 9.15 17.94
C ASP A 57 -6.80 8.46 17.52
N LEU A 58 -6.43 8.56 16.23
CA LEU A 58 -5.22 7.96 15.69
C LEU A 58 -3.94 8.59 16.29
N LEU A 59 -3.85 9.91 16.27
CA LEU A 59 -2.72 10.65 16.83
C LEU A 59 -2.65 10.56 18.35
N GLY A 60 -3.80 10.35 19.01
CA GLY A 60 -3.92 10.18 20.44
C GLY A 60 -3.36 8.85 20.99
N LYS A 61 -2.96 7.91 20.11
CA LYS A 61 -2.28 6.66 20.50
C LYS A 61 -0.96 6.92 21.22
N ILE A 62 -0.28 8.03 20.90
CA ILE A 62 0.91 8.48 21.62
C ILE A 62 0.64 9.87 22.18
N ARG A 63 0.83 10.03 23.49
CA ARG A 63 0.72 11.33 24.16
C ARG A 63 2.08 11.73 24.70
N ILE A 64 2.51 12.94 24.39
CA ILE A 64 3.72 13.52 24.92
C ILE A 64 3.40 14.75 25.75
N GLU A 65 4.19 14.97 26.81
CA GLU A 65 4.11 16.15 27.66
C GLU A 65 5.39 16.98 27.48
N THR A 66 5.22 18.22 27.09
CA THR A 66 6.33 19.17 26.91
C THR A 66 5.81 20.61 27.05
N SER A 67 6.63 21.50 27.60
CA SER A 67 6.36 22.93 27.60
C SER A 67 6.76 23.61 26.29
N ASP A 68 7.51 22.92 25.40
CA ASP A 68 7.94 23.44 24.11
C ASP A 68 6.90 23.14 23.02
N SER A 69 6.21 24.19 22.59
CA SER A 69 5.18 24.09 21.56
C SER A 69 5.73 23.68 20.18
N ALA A 70 7.02 23.97 19.88
CA ALA A 70 7.65 23.56 18.63
C ALA A 70 7.90 22.05 18.62
N VAL A 71 8.37 21.49 19.73
CA VAL A 71 8.53 20.04 19.91
C VAL A 71 7.19 19.34 19.76
N LEU A 72 6.15 19.85 20.44
CA LEU A 72 4.80 19.29 20.35
C LEU A 72 4.27 19.26 18.90
N LYS A 73 4.41 20.40 18.21
CA LYS A 73 3.97 20.51 16.81
C LYS A 73 4.75 19.56 15.89
N ASN A 74 6.07 19.52 16.02
CA ASN A 74 6.92 18.65 15.20
C ASN A 74 6.60 17.17 15.41
N PHE A 75 6.39 16.76 16.67
CA PHE A 75 6.05 15.39 17.01
C PHE A 75 4.73 14.95 16.33
N TYR A 76 3.65 15.70 16.55
CA TYR A 76 2.35 15.32 15.97
C TYR A 76 2.30 15.48 14.45
N THR A 77 3.08 16.40 13.88
CA THR A 77 3.24 16.50 12.42
C THR A 77 3.94 15.26 11.87
N ALA A 78 5.01 14.79 12.52
CA ALA A 78 5.71 13.57 12.12
C ALA A 78 4.80 12.33 12.27
N LEU A 79 4.08 12.23 13.38
CA LEU A 79 3.13 11.14 13.60
C LEU A 79 1.98 11.13 12.57
N TYR A 80 1.46 12.32 12.21
CA TYR A 80 0.49 12.47 11.15
C TYR A 80 1.05 11.96 9.81
N HIS A 81 2.27 12.38 9.43
CA HIS A 81 2.91 11.93 8.20
C HIS A 81 3.12 10.42 8.17
N SER A 82 3.37 9.79 9.32
CA SER A 82 3.53 8.34 9.44
C SER A 82 2.26 7.54 9.07
N HIS A 83 1.09 8.19 9.06
CA HIS A 83 -0.19 7.55 8.79
C HIS A 83 -0.84 7.99 7.47
N ILE A 84 -0.15 8.80 6.63
CA ILE A 84 -0.69 9.22 5.34
C ILE A 84 -0.70 8.08 4.31
N ALA A 85 0.30 7.22 4.35
CA ALA A 85 0.41 6.03 3.50
C ALA A 85 0.89 4.85 4.35
N PRO A 86 0.57 3.63 3.97
CA PRO A 86 -0.21 3.13 2.82
C PRO A 86 -1.70 3.47 2.83
N PHE A 87 -2.35 3.40 1.66
CA PHE A 87 -3.78 3.67 1.49
C PHE A 87 -4.58 2.38 1.38
N ASN A 88 -5.80 2.38 1.91
CA ASN A 88 -6.78 1.33 1.59
C ASN A 88 -7.18 1.44 0.11
N TYR A 89 -7.03 0.34 -0.63
CA TYR A 89 -7.18 0.29 -2.09
C TYR A 89 -8.42 -0.46 -2.55
N GLN A 90 -9.06 -1.22 -1.67
CA GLN A 90 -10.26 -1.96 -2.00
C GLN A 90 -11.52 -1.09 -1.95
N ASP A 91 -12.54 -1.49 -2.71
CA ASP A 91 -13.89 -0.96 -2.62
C ASP A 91 -14.57 -1.39 -1.31
N VAL A 92 -15.64 -0.71 -0.92
CA VAL A 92 -16.39 -0.98 0.32
C VAL A 92 -16.96 -2.41 0.39
N ASP A 93 -17.13 -3.06 -0.76
CA ASP A 93 -17.56 -4.46 -0.83
C ASP A 93 -16.39 -5.46 -0.76
N GLY A 94 -15.17 -4.98 -0.55
CA GLY A 94 -13.95 -5.76 -0.50
C GLY A 94 -13.35 -6.12 -1.85
N SER A 95 -13.90 -5.64 -2.96
CA SER A 95 -13.34 -5.87 -4.29
C SER A 95 -12.13 -4.98 -4.54
N PHE A 96 -11.10 -5.50 -5.17
CA PHE A 96 -9.90 -4.74 -5.57
C PHE A 96 -9.27 -5.32 -6.84
N ARG A 97 -8.42 -4.56 -7.49
CA ARG A 97 -7.64 -5.04 -8.63
C ARG A 97 -6.28 -5.51 -8.15
N GLY A 98 -5.97 -6.79 -8.40
CA GLY A 98 -4.71 -7.41 -8.00
C GLY A 98 -3.51 -7.07 -8.88
N MET A 99 -2.33 -7.52 -8.47
CA MET A 99 -1.08 -7.38 -9.23
C MET A 99 -1.13 -8.10 -10.59
N ASP A 100 -1.93 -9.15 -10.71
CA ASP A 100 -2.24 -9.87 -11.95
C ASP A 100 -3.24 -9.13 -12.86
N LYS A 101 -3.71 -7.95 -12.46
CA LYS A 101 -4.74 -7.13 -13.12
C LYS A 101 -6.15 -7.70 -13.08
N ALA A 102 -6.36 -8.86 -12.48
CA ALA A 102 -7.69 -9.41 -12.25
C ALA A 102 -8.41 -8.67 -11.11
N ILE A 103 -9.72 -8.86 -11.04
CA ILE A 103 -10.50 -8.37 -9.90
C ILE A 103 -10.59 -9.49 -8.88
N HIS A 104 -10.14 -9.19 -7.69
CA HIS A 104 -10.20 -10.05 -6.53
C HIS A 104 -11.21 -9.55 -5.51
N LYS A 105 -11.50 -10.39 -4.53
CA LYS A 105 -12.34 -10.03 -3.41
C LYS A 105 -11.65 -10.42 -2.11
N ASN A 106 -11.44 -9.46 -1.25
CA ASN A 106 -10.91 -9.70 0.08
C ASN A 106 -11.96 -10.51 0.88
N PRO A 107 -11.62 -11.71 1.37
CA PRO A 107 -12.54 -12.51 2.17
C PRO A 107 -12.88 -11.87 3.53
N ARG A 108 -12.06 -10.90 3.96
CA ARG A 108 -12.22 -10.11 5.19
C ARG A 108 -12.13 -8.63 4.87
N PRO A 109 -13.20 -8.04 4.27
CA PRO A 109 -13.18 -6.63 3.83
C PRO A 109 -12.84 -5.63 4.94
N GLU A 110 -13.16 -5.97 6.20
CA GLU A 110 -12.85 -5.16 7.38
C GLU A 110 -11.33 -5.03 7.66
N GLU A 111 -10.52 -5.95 7.14
CA GLU A 111 -9.06 -5.87 7.26
C GLU A 111 -8.42 -4.90 6.25
N GLY A 112 -9.12 -4.60 5.15
CA GLY A 112 -8.62 -3.76 4.08
C GLY A 112 -7.60 -4.48 3.18
N HIS A 113 -7.36 -3.91 2.00
CA HIS A 113 -6.22 -4.23 1.14
C HIS A 113 -5.48 -2.92 0.86
N TYR A 114 -4.19 -2.87 1.17
CA TYR A 114 -3.43 -1.62 1.18
C TYR A 114 -2.38 -1.58 0.07
N THR A 115 -2.09 -0.37 -0.40
CA THR A 115 -1.09 -0.11 -1.43
C THR A 115 -0.33 1.19 -1.15
N VAL A 116 0.66 1.52 -1.98
CA VAL A 116 1.57 2.67 -1.81
C VAL A 116 2.47 2.46 -0.61
N PHE A 117 3.19 1.33 -0.65
CA PHE A 117 4.22 1.05 0.34
C PHE A 117 5.59 1.54 -0.15
N SER A 118 6.13 2.57 0.48
CA SER A 118 7.53 2.98 0.29
C SER A 118 8.43 2.18 1.24
N ILE A 119 8.56 0.88 0.96
CA ILE A 119 9.13 -0.08 1.91
C ILE A 119 10.58 0.24 2.25
N TRP A 120 11.36 0.71 1.27
CA TRP A 120 12.74 1.16 1.47
C TRP A 120 12.89 2.19 2.58
N ASP A 121 11.93 3.12 2.68
CA ASP A 121 11.96 4.17 3.70
C ASP A 121 11.39 3.67 5.04
N THR A 122 10.35 2.85 4.99
CA THR A 122 9.47 2.60 6.13
C THR A 122 9.82 1.36 6.94
N TYR A 123 10.55 0.39 6.37
CA TYR A 123 10.83 -0.88 7.03
C TYR A 123 11.65 -0.74 8.33
N ARG A 124 12.49 0.30 8.43
CA ARG A 124 13.43 0.50 9.55
C ARG A 124 12.76 1.04 10.81
N ALA A 125 11.76 1.89 10.65
CA ALA A 125 11.19 2.64 11.76
C ALA A 125 9.67 2.62 11.78
N LEU A 126 8.98 2.96 10.68
CA LEU A 126 7.54 3.08 10.66
C LEU A 126 6.85 1.74 10.94
N HIS A 127 7.20 0.68 10.19
CA HIS A 127 6.60 -0.63 10.43
C HIS A 127 6.90 -1.17 11.84
N PRO A 128 8.14 -1.14 12.36
CA PRO A 128 8.41 -1.47 13.75
C PRO A 128 7.66 -0.61 14.78
N LEU A 129 7.48 0.68 14.54
CA LEU A 129 6.66 1.54 15.38
C LEU A 129 5.20 1.10 15.41
N LEU A 130 4.62 0.81 14.24
CA LEU A 130 3.23 0.38 14.13
C LEU A 130 2.97 -0.94 14.87
N THR A 131 3.92 -1.85 14.92
CA THR A 131 3.76 -3.09 15.73
C THR A 131 3.58 -2.82 17.22
N ILE A 132 3.95 -1.62 17.71
CA ILE A 132 3.83 -1.21 19.10
C ILE A 132 2.54 -0.40 19.32
N ILE A 133 2.27 0.58 18.45
CA ILE A 133 1.17 1.54 18.65
C ILE A 133 -0.12 1.15 17.93
N ASP A 134 -0.02 0.29 16.91
CA ASP A 134 -1.15 -0.18 16.10
C ASP A 134 -0.89 -1.57 15.51
N PRO A 135 -0.77 -2.62 16.36
CA PRO A 135 -0.38 -3.94 15.93
C PRO A 135 -1.36 -4.56 14.92
N ASP A 136 -2.65 -4.27 15.03
CA ASP A 136 -3.66 -4.74 14.09
C ASP A 136 -3.45 -4.14 12.70
N GLN A 137 -3.15 -2.85 12.62
CA GLN A 137 -2.85 -2.19 11.34
C GLN A 137 -1.52 -2.67 10.75
N ALA A 138 -0.51 -2.89 11.59
CA ALA A 138 0.76 -3.47 11.15
C ALA A 138 0.56 -4.86 10.52
N LEU A 139 -0.28 -5.70 11.15
CA LEU A 139 -0.62 -7.03 10.62
C LEU A 139 -1.38 -6.93 9.27
N ARG A 140 -2.35 -6.00 9.15
CA ARG A 140 -3.08 -5.76 7.89
C ARG A 140 -2.15 -5.37 6.75
N TYR A 141 -1.13 -4.56 7.04
CA TYR A 141 -0.11 -4.21 6.06
C TYR A 141 0.71 -5.44 5.63
N GLY A 142 1.14 -6.26 6.57
CA GLY A 142 1.83 -7.53 6.25
C GLY A 142 1.00 -8.45 5.36
N LYS A 143 -0.29 -8.60 5.67
CA LYS A 143 -1.23 -9.40 4.86
C LYS A 143 -1.40 -8.82 3.45
N SER A 144 -1.43 -7.49 3.29
CA SER A 144 -1.52 -6.86 1.98
C SER A 144 -0.28 -7.12 1.12
N LEU A 145 0.93 -7.07 1.72
CA LEU A 145 2.17 -7.41 1.01
C LEU A 145 2.19 -8.87 0.53
N VAL A 146 1.62 -9.78 1.32
CA VAL A 146 1.52 -11.19 0.93
C VAL A 146 0.40 -11.42 -0.09
N SER A 147 -0.71 -10.69 -0.03
CA SER A 147 -1.73 -10.68 -1.08
C SER A 147 -1.13 -10.25 -2.43
N ASP A 148 -0.31 -9.20 -2.44
CA ASP A 148 0.43 -8.78 -3.65
C ASP A 148 1.31 -9.94 -4.20
N TYR A 149 1.95 -10.72 -3.32
CA TYR A 149 2.69 -11.92 -3.72
C TYR A 149 1.79 -13.00 -4.29
N ASP A 150 0.66 -13.29 -3.67
CA ASP A 150 -0.27 -14.33 -4.12
C ASP A 150 -0.79 -14.06 -5.53
N GLU A 151 -1.03 -12.80 -5.85
CA GLU A 151 -1.50 -12.35 -7.15
C GLU A 151 -0.35 -12.20 -8.16
N GLY A 152 0.74 -11.61 -7.73
CA GLY A 152 1.88 -11.23 -8.55
C GLY A 152 3.04 -12.24 -8.56
N THR A 153 3.08 -13.18 -7.59
CA THR A 153 4.11 -14.22 -7.39
C THR A 153 5.47 -13.73 -6.92
N ILE A 154 5.60 -12.43 -6.58
CA ILE A 154 6.79 -11.85 -5.98
C ILE A 154 6.37 -10.84 -4.90
N LEU A 155 7.06 -10.83 -3.76
CA LEU A 155 6.85 -9.82 -2.73
C LEU A 155 7.23 -8.43 -3.26
N PRO A 156 6.39 -7.41 -3.05
CA PRO A 156 6.65 -6.09 -3.60
C PRO A 156 7.74 -5.35 -2.83
N ARG A 157 8.43 -4.43 -3.53
CA ARG A 157 9.35 -3.46 -2.94
C ARG A 157 8.78 -2.04 -2.89
N TRP A 158 8.03 -1.68 -3.92
CA TRP A 158 7.34 -0.39 -3.99
C TRP A 158 6.04 -0.54 -4.81
N PRO A 159 4.98 -1.17 -4.25
CA PRO A 159 3.71 -1.34 -4.96
C PRO A 159 2.96 -0.02 -5.05
N LEU A 160 2.40 0.26 -6.23
CA LEU A 160 1.54 1.40 -6.49
C LEU A 160 0.26 0.92 -7.15
N ALA A 161 -0.84 0.96 -6.43
CA ALA A 161 -2.10 0.33 -6.85
C ALA A 161 -1.83 -1.14 -7.23
N SER A 162 -2.28 -1.61 -8.36
CA SER A 162 -2.02 -2.98 -8.84
C SER A 162 -0.74 -3.11 -9.68
N ASN A 163 0.31 -2.34 -9.37
CA ASN A 163 1.56 -2.38 -10.14
C ASN A 163 2.78 -2.48 -9.24
N TYR A 164 3.71 -3.34 -9.66
CA TYR A 164 5.10 -3.21 -9.24
C TYR A 164 5.73 -2.02 -9.97
N THR A 165 6.38 -1.13 -9.26
CA THR A 165 7.01 0.05 -9.89
C THR A 165 8.44 -0.22 -10.35
N GLY A 166 9.06 -1.29 -9.86
CA GLY A 166 10.47 -1.56 -10.08
C GLY A 166 11.39 -0.49 -9.52
N CYS A 167 10.90 0.34 -8.60
CA CYS A 167 11.66 1.40 -7.95
C CYS A 167 12.34 0.91 -6.69
N MET A 168 13.47 1.51 -6.34
CA MET A 168 14.22 1.33 -5.10
C MET A 168 14.83 -0.07 -4.92
N PRO A 169 15.84 -0.22 -4.07
CA PRO A 169 16.38 -1.53 -3.70
C PRO A 169 15.35 -2.34 -2.91
N ALA A 170 15.50 -3.64 -2.95
CA ALA A 170 14.44 -4.53 -2.56
C ALA A 170 14.80 -5.50 -1.46
N TYR A 171 13.78 -6.27 -1.18
CA TYR A 171 13.60 -7.38 -0.28
C TYR A 171 13.19 -6.97 1.14
N HIS A 172 12.84 -5.71 1.36
CA HIS A 172 12.47 -5.22 2.69
C HIS A 172 11.05 -5.60 3.12
N SER A 173 10.20 -6.11 2.22
CA SER A 173 8.95 -6.79 2.59
C SER A 173 9.21 -7.91 3.57
N VAL A 174 10.29 -8.69 3.35
CA VAL A 174 10.68 -9.78 4.25
C VAL A 174 11.05 -9.26 5.63
N SER A 175 11.72 -8.12 5.73
CA SER A 175 12.05 -7.50 7.02
C SER A 175 10.79 -7.16 7.82
N ILE A 176 9.76 -6.62 7.16
CA ILE A 176 8.45 -6.31 7.78
C ILE A 176 7.77 -7.58 8.26
N LEU A 177 7.66 -8.59 7.39
CA LEU A 177 7.01 -9.87 7.70
C LEU A 177 7.73 -10.59 8.84
N THR A 178 9.07 -10.58 8.84
CA THR A 178 9.89 -11.19 9.90
C THR A 178 9.68 -10.50 11.24
N ASP A 179 9.58 -9.15 11.26
CA ASP A 179 9.33 -8.39 12.48
C ASP A 179 7.94 -8.71 13.08
N LEU A 180 6.91 -8.82 12.23
CA LEU A 180 5.57 -9.23 12.64
C LEU A 180 5.55 -10.63 13.25
N VAL A 181 6.26 -11.59 12.65
CA VAL A 181 6.41 -12.97 13.16
C VAL A 181 7.17 -12.96 14.47
N ALA A 182 8.31 -12.28 14.54
CA ALA A 182 9.16 -12.24 15.74
C ALA A 182 8.45 -11.63 16.95
N LYS A 183 7.51 -10.73 16.72
CA LYS A 183 6.67 -10.09 17.75
C LYS A 183 5.40 -10.88 18.08
N GLY A 184 5.17 -12.04 17.45
CA GLY A 184 4.02 -12.90 17.71
C GLY A 184 2.69 -12.34 17.20
N LEU A 185 2.71 -11.44 16.22
CA LEU A 185 1.51 -10.87 15.62
C LEU A 185 0.94 -11.76 14.51
N ALA A 186 1.79 -12.55 13.85
CA ALA A 186 1.40 -13.50 12.82
C ALA A 186 1.00 -14.85 13.40
N THR A 187 0.03 -15.51 12.75
CA THR A 187 -0.37 -16.89 13.11
C THR A 187 0.63 -17.91 12.57
N ASN A 188 0.51 -19.18 13.00
CA ASN A 188 1.31 -20.27 12.43
C ASN A 188 1.02 -20.53 10.94
N GLU A 189 -0.19 -20.20 10.48
CA GLU A 189 -0.55 -20.29 9.07
C GLU A 189 0.12 -19.16 8.28
N ASP A 190 0.04 -17.92 8.77
CA ASP A 190 0.76 -16.79 8.22
C ASP A 190 2.27 -17.09 8.12
N LEU A 191 2.89 -17.60 9.18
CA LEU A 191 4.32 -17.92 9.19
C LEU A 191 4.72 -18.88 8.05
N ARG A 192 3.95 -19.95 7.82
CA ARG A 192 4.25 -20.89 6.73
C ARG A 192 4.14 -20.22 5.37
N HIS A 193 3.05 -19.52 5.14
CA HIS A 193 2.78 -18.85 3.87
C HIS A 193 3.77 -17.71 3.59
N TRP A 194 4.07 -16.90 4.59
CA TRP A 194 5.04 -15.80 4.47
C TRP A 194 6.47 -16.31 4.25
N THR A 195 6.83 -17.42 4.88
CA THR A 195 8.13 -18.08 4.63
C THR A 195 8.22 -18.57 3.19
N GLU A 196 7.17 -19.18 2.65
CA GLU A 196 7.12 -19.56 1.24
C GLU A 196 7.25 -18.35 0.33
N ALA A 197 6.47 -17.29 0.59
CA ALA A 197 6.53 -16.03 -0.17
C ALA A 197 7.94 -15.44 -0.19
N ALA A 198 8.61 -15.40 0.97
CA ALA A 198 9.98 -14.92 1.11
C ALA A 198 10.97 -15.79 0.32
N GLN A 199 10.93 -17.10 0.49
CA GLN A 199 11.81 -18.02 -0.22
C GLN A 199 11.63 -17.95 -1.74
N ARG A 200 10.39 -17.94 -2.22
CA ARG A 200 10.11 -17.87 -3.67
C ARG A 200 10.48 -16.53 -4.27
N SER A 201 10.36 -15.45 -3.52
CA SER A 201 10.80 -14.12 -3.95
C SER A 201 12.33 -13.94 -3.92
N SER A 202 13.07 -14.81 -3.24
CA SER A 202 14.55 -14.77 -3.18
C SER A 202 15.24 -15.51 -4.34
N ILE A 203 14.49 -16.19 -5.19
CA ILE A 203 15.02 -17.03 -6.26
C ILE A 203 14.60 -16.45 -7.60
N TYR A 204 15.58 -16.29 -8.51
CA TYR A 204 15.28 -15.92 -9.90
C TYR A 204 14.35 -16.96 -10.55
N ARG A 205 13.27 -16.50 -11.15
CA ARG A 205 12.26 -17.35 -11.78
C ARG A 205 11.98 -16.91 -13.21
N ALA A 206 12.47 -17.69 -14.16
CA ALA A 206 12.26 -17.44 -15.58
C ALA A 206 10.77 -17.58 -16.00
N ASP A 207 9.99 -18.38 -15.26
CA ASP A 207 8.55 -18.57 -15.50
C ASP A 207 7.71 -17.30 -15.21
N LEU A 208 8.24 -16.36 -14.45
CA LEU A 208 7.60 -15.07 -14.25
C LEU A 208 7.65 -14.19 -15.51
N ALA A 209 8.56 -14.48 -16.42
CA ALA A 209 8.72 -13.71 -17.65
C ALA A 209 7.44 -13.64 -18.49
N GLU A 210 6.67 -14.72 -18.54
CA GLU A 210 5.39 -14.75 -19.28
C GLU A 210 4.30 -13.97 -18.54
N LYS A 211 4.27 -14.07 -17.21
CA LYS A 211 3.26 -13.43 -16.37
C LYS A 211 3.36 -11.91 -16.37
N PHE A 212 4.58 -11.39 -16.40
CA PHE A 212 4.84 -9.95 -16.37
C PHE A 212 5.22 -9.36 -17.73
N ALA A 213 4.89 -10.05 -18.82
CA ALA A 213 5.19 -9.58 -20.18
C ALA A 213 4.68 -8.14 -20.39
N GLY A 214 5.61 -7.26 -20.80
CA GLY A 214 5.32 -5.84 -21.03
C GLY A 214 5.31 -4.96 -19.78
N THR A 215 5.66 -5.50 -18.62
CA THR A 215 5.85 -4.72 -17.39
C THR A 215 7.33 -4.36 -17.20
N ARG A 216 7.60 -3.34 -16.38
CA ARG A 216 8.97 -2.97 -16.01
C ARG A 216 9.67 -4.07 -15.21
N GLU A 217 8.93 -4.79 -14.37
CA GLU A 217 9.44 -5.92 -13.58
C GLU A 217 9.95 -7.04 -14.45
N LEU A 218 9.26 -7.36 -15.53
CA LEU A 218 9.73 -8.34 -16.49
C LEU A 218 11.08 -7.92 -17.07
N ASP A 219 11.20 -6.66 -17.47
CA ASP A 219 12.46 -6.12 -17.98
C ASP A 219 13.61 -6.29 -16.98
N LEU A 220 13.36 -6.05 -15.70
CA LEU A 220 14.35 -6.22 -14.64
C LEU A 220 14.70 -7.68 -14.42
N ILE A 221 13.71 -8.57 -14.36
CA ILE A 221 13.89 -10.01 -14.19
C ILE A 221 14.66 -10.62 -15.39
N THR A 222 14.30 -10.24 -16.60
CA THR A 222 14.91 -10.80 -17.82
C THR A 222 16.29 -10.24 -18.13
N ARG A 223 16.59 -9.01 -17.72
CA ARG A 223 17.92 -8.39 -17.93
C ARG A 223 18.97 -8.86 -16.93
N HIS A 224 18.57 -9.36 -15.79
CA HIS A 224 19.50 -9.79 -14.75
C HIS A 224 20.55 -10.80 -15.22
N PRO A 225 20.20 -11.92 -15.88
CA PRO A 225 21.20 -12.85 -16.44
C PRO A 225 22.13 -12.18 -17.44
N TYR A 226 21.60 -11.33 -18.33
CA TYR A 226 22.36 -10.60 -19.33
C TYR A 226 23.43 -9.70 -18.70
N TYR A 227 23.09 -8.90 -17.69
CA TYR A 227 24.05 -8.03 -17.00
C TYR A 227 25.10 -8.82 -16.26
N LYS A 228 24.71 -9.89 -15.57
CA LYS A 228 25.64 -10.75 -14.83
C LYS A 228 26.62 -11.46 -15.78
N GLU A 229 26.12 -11.99 -16.87
CA GLU A 229 26.95 -12.70 -17.84
C GLU A 229 27.91 -11.75 -18.58
N ARG A 230 27.41 -10.59 -19.01
CA ARG A 230 28.17 -9.64 -19.82
C ARG A 230 29.14 -8.77 -19.04
N TYR A 231 28.76 -8.34 -17.84
CA TYR A 231 29.49 -7.35 -17.06
C TYR A 231 30.02 -7.86 -15.73
N GLY A 232 29.62 -9.05 -15.31
CA GLY A 232 30.00 -9.62 -14.02
C GLY A 232 29.29 -9.00 -12.81
N PHE A 233 28.40 -8.04 -13.03
CA PHE A 233 27.60 -7.39 -12.00
C PHE A 233 26.19 -7.06 -12.50
N VAL A 234 25.28 -6.79 -11.59
CA VAL A 234 23.93 -6.31 -11.88
C VAL A 234 23.77 -4.93 -11.24
N PRO A 235 23.43 -3.88 -12.02
CA PRO A 235 23.13 -2.58 -11.44
C PRO A 235 22.00 -2.69 -10.43
N CYS A 236 22.08 -1.97 -9.30
CA CYS A 236 21.09 -2.10 -8.22
C CYS A 236 19.67 -1.65 -8.63
N ASP A 237 19.54 -0.79 -9.61
CA ASP A 237 18.28 -0.39 -10.24
C ASP A 237 17.70 -1.46 -11.20
N SER A 238 18.52 -2.45 -11.55
CA SER A 238 18.16 -3.58 -12.42
C SER A 238 18.08 -4.91 -11.67
N VAL A 239 18.35 -4.91 -10.36
CA VAL A 239 18.26 -6.12 -9.54
C VAL A 239 16.79 -6.41 -9.23
N PRO A 240 16.26 -7.58 -9.61
CA PRO A 240 14.97 -8.03 -9.15
C PRO A 240 14.92 -8.10 -7.61
N GLU A 241 13.75 -7.96 -7.03
CA GLU A 241 13.57 -8.07 -5.58
C GLU A 241 14.13 -9.36 -4.99
N SER A 242 14.17 -10.41 -5.81
CA SER A 242 14.73 -11.72 -5.47
C SER A 242 16.26 -11.76 -5.28
N VAL A 243 17.00 -10.68 -5.54
CA VAL A 243 18.47 -10.73 -5.59
C VAL A 243 19.14 -9.63 -4.75
N SER A 244 18.39 -8.72 -4.16
CA SER A 244 18.94 -7.63 -3.32
C SER A 244 19.02 -7.91 -1.80
#